data_67ddc805f18e6fd7a353bdf3099ecf7b
#
_entry.id   67ddc805f18e6fd7a353bdf3099ecf7b
#
_cell.length_a   1.000
_cell.length_b   1.000
_cell.length_c   1.000
_cell.angle_alpha   90.00
_cell.angle_beta   90.00
_cell.angle_gamma   90.00
#
_symmetry.space_group_name_H-M   'P 1'
#
loop_
_entity.id
_entity.type
_entity.pdbx_description
1 polymer ?
#
loop_
_entity_poly.entity_id
_entity_poly.type
_entity_poly.pdbx_seq_one_letter_code
_entity_poly.pdbx_strand_id
1 'polypeptide(L)'
;MNSIKISGLVGSSEYDAIADDSLKDEDNAAWVMELEPCVREEWIERIGWIRLIDRLAENELVDSGSSEFRKFYFGWKWLLLWGRVKPGCAYQEILTRIAARWFGASSTPVDRLSLWSWNRYLKAIACYHGHNLIVDTLAQYETMLKDLGGAYFQVLPFLAPEQWQAACYFGALDQFFNNLRDIQEDAQRGICYIPTDVLNQFGVTREEIIQQTACQNPGYSKMMQFLLDSYLAELRQKAYPLITADDLHPSWAILRDWSVHRYQRIERVFRECNFDYTQFPQQYWSEVQQDLPLLIAQVRQQYGTARKPTNRFLKRNTTRMPVLLRTIGRKVVKVAGTVLNRPSFSGQESS
;
A
#
# COMPACT_ATOMS: atom_id res chain seq x y z
N MET A 1 19.57 17.64 9.43
CA MET A 1 18.55 17.11 8.50
C MET A 1 17.32 16.83 9.34
N ASN A 2 16.23 17.57 9.10
CA ASN A 2 14.99 17.33 9.85
C ASN A 2 14.31 16.11 9.20
N SER A 3 14.40 14.97 9.89
CA SER A 3 13.57 13.77 9.60
C SER A 3 12.13 14.21 9.41
N ILE A 4 11.45 13.69 8.39
CA ILE A 4 10.02 13.89 8.18
C ILE A 4 9.31 13.26 9.38
N LYS A 5 9.06 14.06 10.40
CA LYS A 5 8.20 13.61 11.49
C LYS A 5 6.76 13.62 10.99
N ILE A 6 6.35 12.51 10.37
CA ILE A 6 4.93 12.19 10.14
C ILE A 6 4.17 12.17 11.48
N SER A 7 4.89 12.02 12.59
CA SER A 7 4.42 12.17 13.99
C SER A 7 3.66 13.48 14.28
N GLY A 8 3.83 14.54 13.47
CA GLY A 8 3.04 15.78 13.63
C GLY A 8 1.57 15.68 13.19
N LEU A 9 1.19 14.62 12.47
CA LEU A 9 -0.19 14.40 12.00
C LEU A 9 -1.02 13.52 12.95
N VAL A 10 -0.34 12.67 13.70
CA VAL A 10 -0.94 11.84 14.75
C VAL A 10 -0.28 12.29 16.04
N GLY A 11 -0.88 13.26 16.72
CA GLY A 11 -0.34 13.80 17.97
C GLY A 11 -0.27 12.73 19.04
N SER A 12 0.86 12.10 19.19
CA SER A 12 1.43 11.56 20.41
C SER A 12 2.53 10.53 20.13
N SER A 13 3.54 10.54 20.98
CA SER A 13 4.68 9.64 21.10
C SER A 13 4.34 8.16 21.36
N GLU A 14 3.08 7.78 21.44
CA GLU A 14 2.65 6.40 21.74
C GLU A 14 2.81 5.43 20.57
N TYR A 15 2.98 5.95 19.34
CA TYR A 15 3.13 5.13 18.13
C TYR A 15 4.58 5.04 17.63
N ASP A 16 5.54 5.63 18.33
CA ASP A 16 6.97 5.58 17.97
C ASP A 16 7.67 4.28 18.44
N ALA A 17 6.92 3.30 18.95
CA ALA A 17 7.49 2.10 19.58
C ALA A 17 7.97 1.01 18.61
N ILE A 18 7.70 1.15 17.31
CA ILE A 18 8.27 0.26 16.29
C ILE A 18 9.60 0.86 15.83
N ALA A 19 10.61 -0.02 15.68
CA ALA A 19 11.96 0.31 15.27
C ALA A 19 12.03 1.42 14.22
N ASP A 20 13.05 2.27 14.31
CA ASP A 20 13.26 3.44 13.48
C ASP A 20 13.26 3.11 11.98
N ASP A 21 12.06 3.12 11.39
CA ASP A 21 11.83 2.93 9.96
C ASP A 21 12.10 4.21 9.15
N SER A 22 12.79 5.21 9.73
CA SER A 22 12.95 6.52 9.12
C SER A 22 13.55 6.45 7.72
N LEU A 23 14.55 5.61 7.50
CA LEU A 23 15.18 5.43 6.19
C LEU A 23 14.24 4.75 5.19
N LYS A 24 13.43 3.79 5.64
CA LYS A 24 12.40 3.12 4.83
C LYS A 24 11.30 4.11 4.42
N ASP A 25 10.87 4.96 5.34
CA ASP A 25 9.89 6.01 5.06
C ASP A 25 10.45 7.07 4.09
N GLU A 26 11.73 7.45 4.25
CA GLU A 26 12.41 8.36 3.33
C GLU A 26 12.57 7.76 1.93
N ASP A 27 12.97 6.50 1.81
CA ASP A 27 13.07 5.79 0.53
C ASP A 27 11.70 5.69 -0.18
N ASN A 28 10.62 5.56 0.56
CA ASN A 28 9.29 5.52 0.01
C ASN A 28 8.74 6.90 -0.40
N ALA A 29 8.97 7.94 0.40
CA ALA A 29 8.18 9.17 0.32
C ALA A 29 8.94 10.48 0.53
N ALA A 30 10.29 10.51 0.56
CA ALA A 30 11.03 11.77 0.78
C ALA A 30 10.71 12.85 -0.28
N TRP A 31 10.39 12.45 -1.50
CA TRP A 31 10.00 13.33 -2.59
C TRP A 31 8.76 14.20 -2.28
N VAL A 32 7.90 13.79 -1.35
CA VAL A 32 6.69 14.54 -0.97
C VAL A 32 7.05 15.91 -0.41
N MET A 33 8.22 16.04 0.23
CA MET A 33 8.68 17.32 0.80
C MET A 33 9.05 18.35 -0.27
N GLU A 34 9.28 17.92 -1.50
CA GLU A 34 9.60 18.79 -2.63
C GLU A 34 8.36 19.33 -3.37
N LEU A 35 7.16 18.87 -2.99
CA LEU A 35 5.91 19.32 -3.59
C LEU A 35 5.54 20.73 -3.12
N GLU A 36 4.73 21.41 -3.95
CA GLU A 36 4.05 22.65 -3.56
C GLU A 36 3.26 22.46 -2.25
N PRO A 37 3.24 23.46 -1.34
CA PRO A 37 2.66 23.28 -0.01
C PRO A 37 1.24 22.70 0.01
N CYS A 38 0.33 23.22 -0.83
CA CYS A 38 -1.05 22.74 -0.88
C CYS A 38 -1.18 21.31 -1.41
N VAL A 39 -0.33 20.92 -2.39
CA VAL A 39 -0.27 19.55 -2.92
C VAL A 39 0.34 18.63 -1.88
N ARG A 40 1.42 19.07 -1.24
CA ARG A 40 2.11 18.31 -0.19
C ARG A 40 1.20 17.96 0.98
N GLU A 41 0.37 18.91 1.46
CA GLU A 41 -0.57 18.67 2.55
C GLU A 41 -1.55 17.53 2.24
N GLU A 42 -2.08 17.46 1.03
CA GLU A 42 -2.97 16.37 0.59
C GLU A 42 -2.24 15.01 0.59
N TRP A 43 -1.00 14.97 0.10
CA TRP A 43 -0.18 13.76 0.10
C TRP A 43 0.15 13.29 1.51
N ILE A 44 0.60 14.20 2.37
CA ILE A 44 0.93 13.91 3.77
C ILE A 44 -0.30 13.36 4.50
N GLU A 45 -1.48 13.94 4.26
CA GLU A 45 -2.71 13.47 4.88
C GLU A 45 -3.02 12.01 4.47
N ARG A 46 -2.95 11.70 3.17
CA ARG A 46 -3.26 10.34 2.69
C ARG A 46 -2.22 9.31 3.13
N ILE A 47 -0.95 9.62 2.98
CA ILE A 47 0.13 8.75 3.44
C ILE A 47 0.04 8.54 4.95
N GLY A 48 -0.25 9.60 5.71
CA GLY A 48 -0.41 9.51 7.16
C GLY A 48 -1.52 8.57 7.60
N TRP A 49 -2.69 8.57 6.90
CA TRP A 49 -3.76 7.61 7.19
C TRP A 49 -3.33 6.17 6.95
N ILE A 50 -2.61 5.93 5.86
CA ILE A 50 -2.14 4.60 5.48
C ILE A 50 -1.09 4.10 6.47
N ARG A 51 -0.08 4.92 6.76
CA ARG A 51 0.97 4.56 7.73
C ARG A 51 0.40 4.31 9.13
N LEU A 52 -0.63 5.04 9.54
CA LEU A 52 -1.31 4.75 10.81
C LEU A 52 -1.89 3.33 10.79
N ILE A 53 -2.59 2.96 9.73
CA ILE A 53 -3.22 1.64 9.63
C ILE A 53 -2.19 0.52 9.62
N ASP A 54 -1.11 0.68 8.83
CA ASP A 54 -0.02 -0.28 8.79
C ASP A 54 0.57 -0.50 10.19
N ARG A 55 0.92 0.58 10.89
CA ARG A 55 1.46 0.50 12.26
C ARG A 55 0.50 -0.13 13.26
N LEU A 56 -0.80 0.19 13.18
CA LEU A 56 -1.78 -0.44 14.07
C LEU A 56 -1.88 -1.95 13.83
N ALA A 57 -1.81 -2.39 12.58
CA ALA A 57 -1.84 -3.80 12.22
C ALA A 57 -0.54 -4.52 12.62
N GLU A 58 0.62 -3.92 12.36
CA GLU A 58 1.93 -4.44 12.76
C GLU A 58 2.05 -4.57 14.29
N ASN A 59 1.54 -3.58 15.05
CA ASN A 59 1.52 -3.66 16.51
C ASN A 59 0.68 -4.85 17.02
N GLU A 60 -0.45 -5.18 16.37
CA GLU A 60 -1.25 -6.35 16.71
C GLU A 60 -0.52 -7.68 16.41
N LEU A 61 0.42 -7.68 15.43
CA LEU A 61 1.27 -8.85 15.17
C LEU A 61 2.35 -9.04 16.24
N VAL A 62 2.94 -7.94 16.74
CA VAL A 62 3.99 -7.99 17.75
C VAL A 62 3.43 -8.21 19.14
N ASP A 63 2.31 -7.55 19.47
CA ASP A 63 1.62 -7.66 20.77
C ASP A 63 0.23 -8.27 20.57
N SER A 64 0.08 -9.55 20.90
CA SER A 64 -1.19 -10.27 20.82
C SER A 64 -2.28 -9.70 21.74
N GLY A 65 -1.92 -8.87 22.73
CA GLY A 65 -2.85 -8.14 23.59
C GLY A 65 -3.39 -6.85 22.94
N SER A 66 -2.71 -6.34 21.91
CA SER A 66 -3.15 -5.16 21.20
C SER A 66 -4.43 -5.43 20.40
N SER A 67 -5.30 -4.43 20.32
CA SER A 67 -6.54 -4.46 19.53
C SER A 67 -6.81 -3.15 18.82
N GLU A 68 -5.77 -2.36 18.58
CA GLU A 68 -5.88 -0.99 18.09
C GLU A 68 -6.37 -0.94 16.65
N PHE A 69 -5.85 -1.79 15.77
CA PHE A 69 -6.38 -1.91 14.41
C PHE A 69 -7.85 -2.33 14.41
N ARG A 70 -8.22 -3.32 15.24
CA ARG A 70 -9.63 -3.76 15.36
C ARG A 70 -10.54 -2.65 15.84
N LYS A 71 -10.08 -1.81 16.80
CA LYS A 71 -10.83 -0.64 17.29
C LYS A 71 -11.04 0.39 16.16
N PHE A 72 -9.98 0.70 15.40
CA PHE A 72 -10.08 1.59 14.24
C PHE A 72 -11.06 1.01 13.19
N TYR A 73 -10.88 -0.26 12.82
CA TYR A 73 -11.69 -0.94 11.82
C TYR A 73 -13.17 -1.01 12.21
N PHE A 74 -13.47 -1.20 13.51
CA PHE A 74 -14.84 -1.11 14.00
C PHE A 74 -15.42 0.30 13.84
N GLY A 75 -14.68 1.35 14.21
CA GLY A 75 -15.07 2.74 14.00
C GLY A 75 -15.32 3.07 12.53
N TRP A 76 -14.44 2.57 11.65
CA TRP A 76 -14.59 2.67 10.21
C TRP A 76 -15.87 1.99 9.69
N LYS A 77 -16.13 0.74 10.11
CA LYS A 77 -17.37 0.03 9.73
C LYS A 77 -18.62 0.76 10.19
N TRP A 78 -18.57 1.34 11.38
CA TRP A 78 -19.66 2.18 11.87
C TRP A 78 -19.88 3.39 10.97
N LEU A 79 -18.81 4.09 10.59
CA LEU A 79 -18.88 5.25 9.68
C LEU A 79 -19.48 4.86 8.34
N LEU A 80 -19.05 3.73 7.74
CA LEU A 80 -19.62 3.23 6.48
C LEU A 80 -21.12 2.94 6.57
N LEU A 81 -21.56 2.35 7.68
CA LEU A 81 -22.95 1.92 7.84
C LEU A 81 -23.88 3.10 8.11
N TRP A 82 -23.44 4.04 8.93
CA TRP A 82 -24.31 5.11 9.45
C TRP A 82 -24.01 6.48 8.84
N GLY A 83 -22.97 6.65 8.01
CA GLY A 83 -22.54 7.90 7.43
C GLY A 83 -22.06 8.95 8.45
N ARG A 84 -21.83 8.54 9.70
CA ARG A 84 -21.37 9.40 10.80
C ARG A 84 -20.41 8.66 11.72
N VAL A 85 -19.48 9.40 12.29
CA VAL A 85 -18.53 8.86 13.26
C VAL A 85 -19.24 8.48 14.56
N LYS A 86 -18.88 7.33 15.13
CA LYS A 86 -19.41 6.91 16.43
C LYS A 86 -18.85 7.80 17.53
N PRO A 87 -19.69 8.45 18.36
CA PRO A 87 -19.21 9.28 19.47
C PRO A 87 -18.36 8.45 20.44
N GLY A 88 -17.23 9.01 20.89
CA GLY A 88 -16.35 8.38 21.86
C GLY A 88 -15.63 7.12 21.38
N CYS A 89 -15.61 6.83 20.05
CA CYS A 89 -14.81 5.73 19.54
C CYS A 89 -13.32 6.09 19.54
N ALA A 90 -12.47 5.07 19.61
CA ALA A 90 -11.06 5.23 19.37
C ALA A 90 -10.83 5.82 17.95
N TYR A 91 -9.81 6.65 17.81
CA TYR A 91 -9.49 7.31 16.53
C TYR A 91 -10.60 8.22 15.98
N GLN A 92 -11.45 8.78 16.84
CA GLN A 92 -12.56 9.65 16.42
C GLN A 92 -12.08 10.82 15.57
N GLU A 93 -10.95 11.43 15.90
CA GLU A 93 -10.41 12.59 15.17
C GLU A 93 -10.12 12.25 13.70
N ILE A 94 -9.34 11.18 13.46
CA ILE A 94 -8.99 10.77 12.09
C ILE A 94 -10.23 10.28 11.32
N LEU A 95 -11.12 9.53 11.95
CA LEU A 95 -12.39 9.12 11.33
C LEU A 95 -13.26 10.33 10.98
N THR A 96 -13.23 11.40 11.77
CA THR A 96 -13.94 12.65 11.47
C THR A 96 -13.33 13.36 10.26
N ARG A 97 -11.99 13.40 10.12
CA ARG A 97 -11.32 13.96 8.95
C ARG A 97 -11.67 13.16 7.68
N ILE A 98 -11.62 11.83 7.75
CA ILE A 98 -12.02 10.95 6.64
C ILE A 98 -13.49 11.16 6.28
N ALA A 99 -14.38 11.29 7.29
CA ALA A 99 -15.80 11.53 7.07
C ALA A 99 -16.05 12.89 6.39
N ALA A 100 -15.40 13.94 6.85
CA ALA A 100 -15.50 15.27 6.24
C ALA A 100 -15.07 15.26 4.77
N ARG A 101 -14.03 14.46 4.43
CA ARG A 101 -13.49 14.37 3.09
C ARG A 101 -14.39 13.58 2.14
N TRP A 102 -14.89 12.43 2.54
CA TRP A 102 -15.54 11.49 1.63
C TRP A 102 -17.04 11.34 1.80
N PHE A 103 -17.61 11.77 2.93
CA PHE A 103 -19.04 11.65 3.22
C PHE A 103 -19.78 13.00 3.20
N GLY A 104 -19.06 14.10 3.00
CA GLY A 104 -19.64 15.44 2.96
C GLY A 104 -20.55 15.67 1.74
N ALA A 105 -21.36 16.73 1.81
CA ALA A 105 -22.27 17.13 0.72
C ALA A 105 -21.53 17.48 -0.59
N SER A 106 -20.24 17.82 -0.50
CA SER A 106 -19.35 18.14 -1.63
C SER A 106 -18.60 16.93 -2.19
N SER A 107 -18.87 15.72 -1.70
CA SER A 107 -18.21 14.48 -2.14
C SER A 107 -18.32 14.28 -3.65
N THR A 108 -17.19 14.14 -4.31
CA THR A 108 -17.05 13.96 -5.76
C THR A 108 -17.14 12.47 -6.15
N PRO A 109 -17.26 12.13 -7.46
CA PRO A 109 -17.09 10.77 -7.93
C PRO A 109 -15.71 10.17 -7.57
N VAL A 110 -14.66 10.98 -7.58
CA VAL A 110 -13.29 10.58 -7.19
C VAL A 110 -13.25 10.23 -5.70
N ASP A 111 -13.91 11.01 -4.85
CA ASP A 111 -13.98 10.70 -3.41
C ASP A 111 -14.67 9.35 -3.15
N ARG A 112 -15.70 9.01 -3.92
CA ARG A 112 -16.36 7.69 -3.82
C ARG A 112 -15.45 6.54 -4.26
N LEU A 113 -14.64 6.75 -5.28
CA LEU A 113 -13.62 5.78 -5.69
C LEU A 113 -12.56 5.61 -4.60
N SER A 114 -12.07 6.71 -4.03
CA SER A 114 -11.12 6.69 -2.91
C SER A 114 -11.71 5.99 -1.69
N LEU A 115 -12.97 6.27 -1.34
CA LEU A 115 -13.71 5.60 -0.27
C LEU A 115 -13.81 4.09 -0.49
N TRP A 116 -14.12 3.67 -1.71
CA TRP A 116 -14.19 2.25 -2.07
C TRP A 116 -12.83 1.57 -1.94
N SER A 117 -11.75 2.20 -2.41
CA SER A 117 -10.41 1.64 -2.30
C SER A 117 -9.89 1.64 -0.87
N TRP A 118 -10.18 2.68 -0.09
CA TRP A 118 -9.86 2.69 1.33
C TRP A 118 -10.52 1.53 2.08
N ASN A 119 -11.81 1.28 1.82
CA ASN A 119 -12.49 0.13 2.42
C ASN A 119 -11.91 -1.21 1.96
N ARG A 120 -11.45 -1.32 0.69
CA ARG A 120 -10.78 -2.50 0.17
C ARG A 120 -9.44 -2.72 0.86
N TYR A 121 -8.63 -1.65 1.00
CA TYR A 121 -7.36 -1.68 1.71
C TYR A 121 -7.52 -2.14 3.17
N LEU A 122 -8.44 -1.55 3.93
CA LEU A 122 -8.68 -1.95 5.32
C LEU A 122 -9.15 -3.41 5.46
N LYS A 123 -9.93 -3.91 4.50
CA LYS A 123 -10.29 -5.33 4.45
C LYS A 123 -9.09 -6.21 4.17
N ALA A 124 -8.22 -5.78 3.25
CA ALA A 124 -7.01 -6.50 2.90
C ALA A 124 -6.05 -6.59 4.12
N ILE A 125 -5.84 -5.49 4.83
CA ILE A 125 -5.08 -5.50 6.09
C ILE A 125 -5.69 -6.51 7.07
N ALA A 126 -7.01 -6.48 7.28
CA ALA A 126 -7.68 -7.42 8.18
C ALA A 126 -7.55 -8.90 7.75
N CYS A 127 -7.35 -9.17 6.46
CA CYS A 127 -7.25 -10.53 5.92
C CYS A 127 -5.81 -11.04 5.83
N TYR A 128 -4.86 -10.15 5.49
CA TYR A 128 -3.50 -10.54 5.11
C TYR A 128 -2.45 -10.20 6.18
N HIS A 129 -2.82 -9.50 7.25
CA HIS A 129 -1.94 -9.29 8.42
C HIS A 129 -2.23 -10.36 9.47
N GLY A 130 -1.40 -11.42 9.48
CA GLY A 130 -1.50 -12.50 10.46
C GLY A 130 -0.32 -13.47 10.38
N HIS A 131 0.16 -13.95 11.52
CA HIS A 131 1.27 -14.90 11.63
C HIS A 131 1.07 -16.21 10.84
N ASN A 132 -0.19 -16.62 10.65
CA ASN A 132 -0.52 -17.87 9.95
C ASN A 132 -1.01 -17.62 8.53
N LEU A 133 -0.65 -16.49 7.94
CA LEU A 133 -1.03 -16.23 6.56
C LEU A 133 -0.39 -17.27 5.63
N ILE A 134 -1.23 -17.94 4.87
CA ILE A 134 -0.83 -18.81 3.76
C ILE A 134 -1.48 -18.24 2.50
N VAL A 135 -0.65 -18.04 1.49
CA VAL A 135 -1.09 -17.70 0.13
C VAL A 135 -0.95 -18.97 -0.69
N ASP A 136 -2.07 -19.56 -1.12
CA ASP A 136 -2.04 -20.88 -1.74
C ASP A 136 -1.54 -20.82 -3.18
N THR A 137 -1.98 -19.81 -3.96
CA THR A 137 -1.72 -19.75 -5.39
C THR A 137 -1.20 -18.38 -5.83
N LEU A 138 -0.50 -18.37 -6.98
CA LEU A 138 -0.02 -17.15 -7.61
C LEU A 138 -1.19 -16.18 -7.95
N ALA A 139 -2.36 -16.69 -8.27
CA ALA A 139 -3.56 -15.89 -8.50
C ALA A 139 -4.08 -15.21 -7.22
N GLN A 140 -4.04 -15.91 -6.09
CA GLN A 140 -4.35 -15.32 -4.77
C GLN A 140 -3.31 -14.27 -4.39
N TYR A 141 -2.02 -14.53 -4.68
CA TYR A 141 -0.95 -13.57 -4.47
C TYR A 141 -1.19 -12.26 -5.25
N GLU A 142 -1.50 -12.36 -6.54
CA GLU A 142 -1.83 -11.18 -7.34
C GLU A 142 -3.05 -10.42 -6.78
N THR A 143 -4.05 -11.14 -6.28
CA THR A 143 -5.22 -10.53 -5.63
C THR A 143 -4.81 -9.77 -4.37
N MET A 144 -3.97 -10.38 -3.52
CA MET A 144 -3.42 -9.74 -2.33
C MET A 144 -2.62 -8.48 -2.68
N LEU A 145 -1.72 -8.54 -3.68
CA LEU A 145 -0.96 -7.38 -4.14
C LEU A 145 -1.87 -6.22 -4.58
N LYS A 146 -2.95 -6.52 -5.31
CA LYS A 146 -3.94 -5.51 -5.74
C LYS A 146 -4.76 -4.96 -4.58
N ASP A 147 -5.12 -5.79 -3.62
CA ASP A 147 -5.95 -5.37 -2.49
C ASP A 147 -5.17 -4.58 -1.43
N LEU A 148 -3.88 -4.83 -1.28
CA LEU A 148 -2.95 -4.04 -0.46
C LEU A 148 -2.42 -2.85 -1.26
N GLY A 149 -1.35 -3.02 -2.01
CA GLY A 149 -0.67 -1.96 -2.74
C GLY A 149 -1.53 -1.27 -3.78
N GLY A 150 -2.32 -2.04 -4.56
CA GLY A 150 -3.23 -1.47 -5.54
C GLY A 150 -4.28 -0.56 -4.91
N ALA A 151 -4.92 -0.99 -3.83
CA ALA A 151 -5.90 -0.18 -3.13
C ALA A 151 -5.25 1.03 -2.44
N TYR A 152 -4.05 0.87 -1.89
CA TYR A 152 -3.24 1.97 -1.36
C TYR A 152 -3.03 3.08 -2.39
N PHE A 153 -2.50 2.74 -3.57
CA PHE A 153 -2.26 3.73 -4.64
C PHE A 153 -3.55 4.41 -5.08
N GLN A 154 -4.65 3.71 -5.11
CA GLN A 154 -5.96 4.26 -5.46
C GLN A 154 -6.56 5.21 -4.40
N VAL A 155 -6.03 5.27 -3.19
CA VAL A 155 -6.41 6.22 -2.13
C VAL A 155 -5.63 7.53 -2.25
N LEU A 156 -4.48 7.52 -2.92
CA LEU A 156 -3.61 8.69 -3.06
C LEU A 156 -4.32 9.84 -3.79
N PRO A 157 -3.99 11.11 -3.48
CA PRO A 157 -4.69 12.26 -4.03
C PRO A 157 -4.34 12.51 -5.50
N PHE A 158 -5.15 13.29 -6.19
CA PHE A 158 -4.92 13.75 -7.57
C PHE A 158 -4.90 12.66 -8.64
N LEU A 159 -5.42 11.47 -8.37
CA LEU A 159 -5.57 10.41 -9.35
C LEU A 159 -6.83 10.66 -10.20
N ALA A 160 -6.67 10.71 -11.52
CA ALA A 160 -7.80 10.82 -12.43
C ALA A 160 -8.56 9.49 -12.54
N PRO A 161 -9.90 9.51 -12.71
CA PRO A 161 -10.70 8.29 -12.82
C PRO A 161 -10.24 7.36 -13.94
N GLU A 162 -9.76 7.91 -15.04
CA GLU A 162 -9.27 7.17 -16.20
C GLU A 162 -8.00 6.36 -15.89
N GLN A 163 -7.22 6.83 -14.91
CA GLN A 163 -5.97 6.19 -14.47
C GLN A 163 -6.17 5.20 -13.32
N TRP A 164 -7.41 5.07 -12.84
CA TRP A 164 -7.73 4.30 -11.62
C TRP A 164 -7.28 2.85 -11.68
N GLN A 165 -7.57 2.18 -12.80
CA GLN A 165 -7.19 0.78 -12.97
C GLN A 165 -5.67 0.62 -13.15
N ALA A 166 -5.04 1.53 -13.88
CA ALA A 166 -3.60 1.54 -14.07
C ALA A 166 -2.85 1.75 -12.74
N ALA A 167 -3.37 2.65 -11.88
CA ALA A 167 -2.83 2.87 -10.54
C ALA A 167 -2.96 1.62 -9.63
N CYS A 168 -4.05 0.82 -9.79
CA CYS A 168 -4.18 -0.44 -9.08
C CYS A 168 -3.05 -1.43 -9.43
N TYR A 169 -2.74 -1.59 -10.72
CA TYR A 169 -1.66 -2.49 -11.13
C TYR A 169 -0.28 -1.94 -10.80
N PHE A 170 -0.10 -0.63 -10.85
CA PHE A 170 1.15 -0.02 -10.42
C PHE A 170 1.37 -0.20 -8.91
N GLY A 171 0.32 -0.07 -8.09
CA GLY A 171 0.39 -0.36 -6.66
C GLY A 171 0.60 -1.86 -6.36
N ALA A 172 0.05 -2.77 -7.18
CA ALA A 172 0.35 -4.19 -7.06
C ALA A 172 1.83 -4.50 -7.36
N LEU A 173 2.41 -3.82 -8.36
CA LEU A 173 3.84 -3.89 -8.66
C LEU A 173 4.66 -3.34 -7.48
N ASP A 174 4.25 -2.23 -6.88
CA ASP A 174 4.88 -1.67 -5.69
C ASP A 174 4.89 -2.66 -4.52
N GLN A 175 3.74 -3.28 -4.25
CA GLN A 175 3.62 -4.27 -3.19
C GLN A 175 4.49 -5.51 -3.43
N PHE A 176 4.63 -5.95 -4.69
CA PHE A 176 5.55 -7.03 -5.02
C PHE A 176 6.99 -6.68 -4.65
N PHE A 177 7.45 -5.47 -4.98
CA PHE A 177 8.79 -5.04 -4.62
C PHE A 177 8.96 -4.82 -3.11
N ASN A 178 7.93 -4.37 -2.40
CA ASN A 178 7.95 -4.29 -0.95
C ASN A 178 8.10 -5.68 -0.32
N ASN A 179 7.31 -6.66 -0.77
CA ASN A 179 7.42 -8.04 -0.30
C ASN A 179 8.80 -8.65 -0.62
N LEU A 180 9.39 -8.31 -1.76
CA LEU A 180 10.73 -8.77 -2.13
C LEU A 180 11.82 -8.14 -1.24
N ARG A 181 11.72 -6.83 -1.00
CA ARG A 181 12.66 -6.09 -0.13
C ARG A 181 12.64 -6.60 1.30
N ASP A 182 11.46 -6.92 1.78
CA ASP A 182 11.21 -7.18 3.20
C ASP A 182 11.18 -8.68 3.55
N ILE A 183 11.57 -9.60 2.63
CA ILE A 183 11.55 -11.07 2.87
C ILE A 183 12.23 -11.45 4.19
N GLN A 184 13.41 -10.86 4.50
CA GLN A 184 14.12 -11.17 5.74
C GLN A 184 13.36 -10.69 6.98
N GLU A 185 12.83 -9.48 6.95
CA GLU A 185 12.06 -8.89 8.04
C GLU A 185 10.77 -9.68 8.29
N ASP A 186 10.07 -10.03 7.21
CA ASP A 186 8.86 -10.85 7.27
C ASP A 186 9.15 -12.25 7.82
N ALA A 187 10.24 -12.88 7.37
CA ALA A 187 10.68 -14.18 7.87
C ALA A 187 10.96 -14.16 9.38
N GLN A 188 11.60 -13.10 9.90
CA GLN A 188 11.82 -12.90 11.33
C GLN A 188 10.53 -12.79 12.13
N ARG A 189 9.46 -12.32 11.49
CA ARG A 189 8.10 -12.25 12.06
C ARG A 189 7.27 -13.52 11.81
N GLY A 190 7.85 -14.55 11.21
CA GLY A 190 7.16 -15.81 10.86
C GLY A 190 6.22 -15.68 9.67
N ILE A 191 6.40 -14.68 8.83
CA ILE A 191 5.56 -14.39 7.67
C ILE A 191 6.30 -14.79 6.38
N CYS A 192 5.57 -15.44 5.46
CA CYS A 192 6.05 -15.75 4.11
C CYS A 192 4.92 -15.48 3.13
N TYR A 193 5.12 -14.49 2.26
CA TYR A 193 4.15 -14.13 1.22
C TYR A 193 4.30 -14.91 -0.08
N ILE A 194 5.36 -15.73 -0.23
CA ILE A 194 5.57 -16.52 -1.45
C ILE A 194 4.48 -17.60 -1.53
N PRO A 195 3.76 -17.71 -2.67
CA PRO A 195 2.67 -18.67 -2.80
C PRO A 195 3.10 -20.11 -2.65
N THR A 196 2.26 -20.92 -2.02
CA THR A 196 2.52 -22.37 -1.77
C THR A 196 2.72 -23.15 -3.07
N ASP A 197 1.95 -22.85 -4.12
CA ASP A 197 2.11 -23.48 -5.43
C ASP A 197 3.48 -23.18 -6.06
N VAL A 198 3.97 -21.94 -5.90
CA VAL A 198 5.30 -21.54 -6.37
C VAL A 198 6.40 -22.25 -5.54
N LEU A 199 6.28 -22.22 -4.21
CA LEU A 199 7.20 -22.95 -3.33
C LEU A 199 7.30 -24.43 -3.73
N ASN A 200 6.17 -25.11 -3.88
CA ASN A 200 6.09 -26.52 -4.24
C ASN A 200 6.69 -26.80 -5.63
N GLN A 201 6.43 -25.93 -6.61
CA GLN A 201 6.96 -26.07 -7.97
C GLN A 201 8.48 -26.16 -7.99
N PHE A 202 9.16 -25.48 -7.09
CA PHE A 202 10.62 -25.43 -7.02
C PHE A 202 11.21 -26.27 -5.89
N GLY A 203 10.38 -26.97 -5.12
CA GLY A 203 10.82 -27.80 -4.00
C GLY A 203 11.40 -26.99 -2.84
N VAL A 204 10.92 -25.77 -2.64
CA VAL A 204 11.26 -24.91 -1.51
C VAL A 204 10.11 -24.97 -0.50
N THR A 205 10.40 -24.93 0.79
CA THR A 205 9.37 -24.92 1.83
C THR A 205 9.21 -23.54 2.45
N ARG A 206 8.02 -23.28 3.00
CA ARG A 206 7.73 -22.06 3.76
C ARG A 206 8.64 -21.95 4.98
N GLU A 207 8.90 -23.07 5.62
CA GLU A 207 9.77 -23.19 6.79
C GLU A 207 11.21 -22.78 6.48
N GLU A 208 11.76 -23.18 5.32
CA GLU A 208 13.09 -22.74 4.89
C GLU A 208 13.17 -21.23 4.70
N ILE A 209 12.11 -20.58 4.17
CA ILE A 209 12.06 -19.12 4.06
C ILE A 209 12.08 -18.49 5.46
N ILE A 210 11.20 -18.93 6.36
CA ILE A 210 11.07 -18.38 7.71
C ILE A 210 12.33 -18.60 8.54
N GLN A 211 12.96 -19.77 8.43
CA GLN A 211 14.20 -20.10 9.13
C GLN A 211 15.43 -19.49 8.47
N GLN A 212 15.27 -18.77 7.37
CA GLN A 212 16.33 -18.10 6.61
C GLN A 212 17.40 -19.10 6.09
N THR A 213 16.97 -20.31 5.76
CA THR A 213 17.82 -21.36 5.20
C THR A 213 17.57 -21.64 3.72
N ALA A 214 16.55 -21.02 3.14
CA ALA A 214 16.13 -21.26 1.75
C ALA A 214 17.23 -21.02 0.73
N CYS A 215 18.17 -20.09 0.96
CA CYS A 215 19.30 -19.84 0.07
C CYS A 215 20.23 -21.06 -0.11
N GLN A 216 20.16 -22.04 0.79
CA GLN A 216 20.91 -23.32 0.71
C GLN A 216 20.16 -24.34 -0.16
N ASN A 217 18.88 -24.15 -0.44
CA ASN A 217 18.08 -25.04 -1.27
C ASN A 217 18.34 -24.73 -2.77
N PRO A 218 18.77 -25.70 -3.60
CA PRO A 218 19.08 -25.48 -5.01
C PRO A 218 17.87 -25.05 -5.84
N GLY A 219 16.64 -25.29 -5.35
CA GLY A 219 15.39 -24.84 -5.98
C GLY A 219 15.12 -23.35 -5.77
N TYR A 220 15.64 -22.77 -4.69
CA TYR A 220 15.38 -21.38 -4.30
C TYR A 220 15.80 -20.37 -5.38
N SER A 221 17.04 -20.48 -5.89
CA SER A 221 17.51 -19.57 -6.93
C SER A 221 16.66 -19.64 -8.20
N LYS A 222 16.22 -20.84 -8.59
CA LYS A 222 15.31 -21.03 -9.75
C LYS A 222 13.94 -20.42 -9.49
N MET A 223 13.43 -20.54 -8.27
CA MET A 223 12.18 -19.92 -7.84
C MET A 223 12.25 -18.39 -7.93
N MET A 224 13.35 -17.81 -7.42
CA MET A 224 13.53 -16.35 -7.49
C MET A 224 13.71 -15.86 -8.93
N GLN A 225 14.41 -16.62 -9.79
CA GLN A 225 14.49 -16.34 -11.22
C GLN A 225 13.09 -16.35 -11.85
N PHE A 226 12.27 -17.37 -11.57
CA PHE A 226 10.89 -17.40 -12.06
C PHE A 226 10.09 -16.18 -11.62
N LEU A 227 10.17 -15.79 -10.34
CA LEU A 227 9.44 -14.62 -9.81
C LEU A 227 9.91 -13.32 -10.47
N LEU A 228 11.22 -13.16 -10.73
CA LEU A 228 11.77 -11.92 -11.29
C LEU A 228 11.79 -11.87 -12.82
N ASP A 229 11.93 -13.00 -13.52
CA ASP A 229 12.02 -13.01 -14.98
C ASP A 229 10.67 -13.25 -15.66
N SER A 230 9.77 -14.02 -15.02
CA SER A 230 8.46 -14.36 -15.58
C SER A 230 7.33 -13.56 -14.93
N TYR A 231 7.09 -13.76 -13.64
CA TYR A 231 5.95 -13.16 -12.96
C TYR A 231 6.05 -11.63 -12.87
N LEU A 232 7.22 -11.09 -12.52
CA LEU A 232 7.45 -9.65 -12.49
C LEU A 232 7.26 -9.00 -13.87
N ALA A 233 7.64 -9.70 -14.96
CA ALA A 233 7.41 -9.20 -16.32
C ALA A 233 5.90 -9.04 -16.62
N GLU A 234 5.06 -9.99 -16.18
CA GLU A 234 3.60 -9.89 -16.28
C GLU A 234 3.04 -8.72 -15.46
N LEU A 235 3.51 -8.55 -14.22
CA LEU A 235 3.09 -7.41 -13.39
C LEU A 235 3.49 -6.07 -14.00
N ARG A 236 4.69 -5.96 -14.56
CA ARG A 236 5.16 -4.77 -15.28
C ARG A 236 4.31 -4.47 -16.51
N GLN A 237 3.93 -5.49 -17.27
CA GLN A 237 3.06 -5.31 -18.42
C GLN A 237 1.68 -4.77 -18.00
N LYS A 238 1.11 -5.27 -16.89
CA LYS A 238 -0.15 -4.76 -16.33
C LYS A 238 -0.03 -3.32 -15.80
N ALA A 239 1.12 -2.96 -15.23
CA ALA A 239 1.41 -1.63 -14.71
C ALA A 239 1.85 -0.63 -15.80
N TYR A 240 2.21 -1.11 -17.00
CA TYR A 240 2.74 -0.32 -18.10
C TYR A 240 1.92 0.94 -18.45
N PRO A 241 0.58 0.91 -18.46
CA PRO A 241 -0.21 2.11 -18.75
C PRO A 241 0.05 3.28 -17.80
N LEU A 242 0.34 3.03 -16.50
CA LEU A 242 0.71 4.12 -15.59
C LEU A 242 2.18 4.51 -15.75
N ILE A 243 3.07 3.54 -15.96
CA ILE A 243 4.50 3.78 -16.13
C ILE A 243 4.77 4.71 -17.31
N THR A 244 3.99 4.58 -18.40
CA THR A 244 4.17 5.35 -19.62
C THR A 244 3.20 6.51 -19.79
N ALA A 245 2.31 6.75 -18.81
CA ALA A 245 1.35 7.86 -18.89
C ALA A 245 2.06 9.21 -18.89
N ASP A 246 1.68 10.08 -19.81
CA ASP A 246 2.20 11.44 -19.98
C ASP A 246 1.24 12.52 -19.47
N ASP A 247 0.00 12.14 -19.14
CA ASP A 247 -1.08 12.99 -18.66
C ASP A 247 -1.29 12.92 -17.13
N LEU A 248 -0.32 12.40 -16.39
CA LEU A 248 -0.36 12.33 -14.93
C LEU A 248 -0.33 13.73 -14.30
N HIS A 249 -1.01 13.87 -13.15
CA HIS A 249 -0.75 15.02 -12.29
C HIS A 249 0.76 15.08 -11.94
N PRO A 250 1.41 16.26 -11.88
CA PRO A 250 2.86 16.35 -11.64
C PRO A 250 3.35 15.57 -10.42
N SER A 251 2.60 15.55 -9.32
CA SER A 251 2.95 14.77 -8.15
C SER A 251 2.90 13.25 -8.38
N TRP A 252 2.02 12.79 -9.26
CA TRP A 252 1.97 11.38 -9.67
C TRP A 252 3.11 11.01 -10.61
N ALA A 253 3.54 11.93 -11.47
CA ALA A 253 4.73 11.73 -12.29
C ALA A 253 5.97 11.56 -11.41
N ILE A 254 6.11 12.39 -10.35
CA ILE A 254 7.19 12.25 -9.37
C ILE A 254 7.12 10.89 -8.66
N LEU A 255 5.95 10.51 -8.13
CA LEU A 255 5.75 9.22 -7.47
C LEU A 255 6.14 8.06 -8.39
N ARG A 256 5.67 8.08 -9.64
CA ARG A 256 5.98 7.05 -10.64
C ARG A 256 7.49 6.92 -10.87
N ASP A 257 8.15 8.03 -11.17
CA ASP A 257 9.57 8.04 -11.50
C ASP A 257 10.43 7.62 -10.30
N TRP A 258 10.08 8.10 -9.11
CA TRP A 258 10.69 7.70 -7.84
C TRP A 258 10.52 6.19 -7.58
N SER A 259 9.31 5.69 -7.72
CA SER A 259 9.01 4.28 -7.50
C SER A 259 9.71 3.38 -8.51
N VAL A 260 9.72 3.74 -9.80
CA VAL A 260 10.44 2.98 -10.84
C VAL A 260 11.94 2.90 -10.54
N HIS A 261 12.55 4.01 -10.10
CA HIS A 261 13.96 4.01 -9.70
C HIS A 261 14.20 3.05 -8.50
N ARG A 262 13.35 3.12 -7.49
CA ARG A 262 13.39 2.22 -6.33
C ARG A 262 13.26 0.75 -6.74
N TYR A 263 12.32 0.42 -7.64
CA TYR A 263 12.14 -0.96 -8.14
C TYR A 263 13.38 -1.47 -8.86
N GLN A 264 13.99 -0.64 -9.71
CA GLN A 264 15.23 -1.00 -10.40
C GLN A 264 16.37 -1.26 -9.41
N ARG A 265 16.50 -0.44 -8.36
CA ARG A 265 17.49 -0.67 -7.30
C ARG A 265 17.23 -1.97 -6.54
N ILE A 266 15.98 -2.22 -6.10
CA ILE A 266 15.65 -3.46 -5.39
C ILE A 266 15.99 -4.67 -6.26
N GLU A 267 15.54 -4.71 -7.51
CA GLU A 267 15.79 -5.84 -8.40
C GLU A 267 17.30 -6.05 -8.66
N ARG A 268 18.02 -4.99 -8.95
CA ARG A 268 19.45 -5.06 -9.23
C ARG A 268 20.22 -5.59 -8.02
N VAL A 269 20.06 -4.98 -6.86
CA VAL A 269 20.75 -5.40 -5.63
C VAL A 269 20.38 -6.85 -5.26
N PHE A 270 19.12 -7.23 -5.43
CA PHE A 270 18.68 -8.59 -5.13
C PHE A 270 19.34 -9.63 -6.04
N ARG A 271 19.53 -9.31 -7.33
CA ARG A 271 20.28 -10.15 -8.28
C ARG A 271 21.78 -10.18 -7.96
N GLU A 272 22.38 -9.04 -7.61
CA GLU A 272 23.80 -8.94 -7.22
C GLU A 272 24.12 -9.75 -5.97
N CYS A 273 23.17 -9.85 -5.02
CA CYS A 273 23.26 -10.76 -3.87
C CYS A 273 22.96 -12.25 -4.20
N ASN A 274 22.85 -12.63 -5.48
CA ASN A 274 22.42 -13.98 -5.88
C ASN A 274 21.11 -14.43 -5.22
N PHE A 275 20.17 -13.50 -5.07
CA PHE A 275 18.88 -13.65 -4.40
C PHE A 275 18.96 -13.96 -2.89
N ASP A 276 20.10 -13.78 -2.27
CA ASP A 276 20.28 -13.98 -0.83
C ASP A 276 19.65 -12.84 -0.03
N TYR A 277 18.41 -13.07 0.43
CA TYR A 277 17.64 -12.08 1.20
C TYR A 277 18.22 -11.82 2.59
N THR A 278 19.22 -12.60 3.05
CA THR A 278 19.93 -12.33 4.31
C THR A 278 21.04 -11.32 4.14
N GLN A 279 21.64 -11.22 2.94
CA GLN A 279 22.68 -10.24 2.59
C GLN A 279 22.07 -8.96 1.97
N PHE A 280 20.95 -9.10 1.27
CA PHE A 280 20.30 -8.01 0.55
C PHE A 280 20.06 -6.74 1.40
N PRO A 281 19.54 -6.80 2.65
CA PRO A 281 19.19 -5.58 3.38
C PRO A 281 20.42 -4.67 3.64
N GLN A 282 21.55 -5.25 4.00
CA GLN A 282 22.75 -4.47 4.26
C GLN A 282 23.20 -3.70 3.02
N GLN A 283 23.26 -4.38 1.87
CA GLN A 283 23.67 -3.75 0.62
C GLN A 283 22.63 -2.72 0.16
N TYR A 284 21.36 -3.09 0.18
CA TYR A 284 20.27 -2.22 -0.25
C TYR A 284 20.20 -0.90 0.54
N TRP A 285 20.22 -0.96 1.87
CA TRP A 285 20.14 0.24 2.69
C TRP A 285 21.40 1.11 2.60
N SER A 286 22.55 0.52 2.37
CA SER A 286 23.78 1.27 2.07
C SER A 286 23.63 2.11 0.79
N GLU A 287 23.04 1.51 -0.26
CA GLU A 287 22.79 2.24 -1.50
C GLU A 287 21.70 3.32 -1.36
N VAL A 288 20.61 3.03 -0.64
CA VAL A 288 19.59 4.05 -0.34
C VAL A 288 20.21 5.27 0.30
N GLN A 289 21.09 5.11 1.29
CA GLN A 289 21.76 6.23 1.95
C GLN A 289 22.60 7.08 0.99
N GLN A 290 23.20 6.46 -0.02
CA GLN A 290 24.01 7.15 -1.03
C GLN A 290 23.15 7.83 -2.09
N ASP A 291 22.10 7.17 -2.57
CA ASP A 291 21.27 7.63 -3.69
C ASP A 291 20.25 8.68 -3.27
N LEU A 292 19.72 8.59 -2.06
CA LEU A 292 18.59 9.40 -1.60
C LEU A 292 18.83 10.92 -1.74
N PRO A 293 19.99 11.48 -1.37
CA PRO A 293 20.27 12.90 -1.56
C PRO A 293 20.26 13.32 -3.04
N LEU A 294 20.75 12.43 -3.92
CA LEU A 294 20.81 12.68 -5.37
C LEU A 294 19.41 12.66 -6.00
N LEU A 295 18.57 11.70 -5.60
CA LEU A 295 17.19 11.60 -6.06
C LEU A 295 16.37 12.82 -5.63
N ILE A 296 16.51 13.28 -4.39
CA ILE A 296 15.86 14.49 -3.91
C ILE A 296 16.31 15.71 -4.73
N ALA A 297 17.61 15.83 -5.02
CA ALA A 297 18.13 16.91 -5.86
C ALA A 297 17.56 16.88 -7.28
N GLN A 298 17.42 15.69 -7.87
CA GLN A 298 16.78 15.51 -9.20
C GLN A 298 15.31 15.94 -9.19
N VAL A 299 14.54 15.54 -8.18
CA VAL A 299 13.14 15.98 -8.03
C VAL A 299 13.05 17.51 -7.98
N ARG A 300 13.91 18.16 -7.16
CA ARG A 300 13.97 19.62 -7.10
C ARG A 300 14.28 20.26 -8.44
N GLN A 301 15.21 19.69 -9.20
CA GLN A 301 15.60 20.22 -10.50
C GLN A 301 14.51 20.05 -11.54
N GLN A 302 13.91 18.86 -11.63
CA GLN A 302 12.92 18.54 -12.66
C GLN A 302 11.56 19.19 -12.41
N TYR A 303 11.13 19.23 -11.14
CA TYR A 303 9.79 19.63 -10.79
C TYR A 303 9.71 20.93 -10.00
N GLY A 304 10.82 21.39 -9.38
CA GLY A 304 10.89 22.68 -8.66
C GLY A 304 10.81 23.90 -9.59
N THR A 305 11.07 23.74 -10.87
CA THR A 305 10.95 24.78 -11.91
C THR A 305 9.55 24.87 -12.51
N ALA A 306 8.70 23.86 -12.31
CA ALA A 306 7.29 23.83 -12.76
C ALA A 306 6.36 24.74 -11.92
N ARG A 307 6.89 25.76 -11.26
CA ARG A 307 6.20 26.68 -10.34
C ARG A 307 5.22 27.67 -10.99
N LYS A 308 4.64 27.37 -12.16
CA LYS A 308 3.48 28.12 -12.66
C LYS A 308 2.26 27.20 -12.64
N PRO A 309 1.26 27.45 -11.76
CA PRO A 309 0.03 26.70 -11.79
C PRO A 309 -0.64 26.95 -13.15
N THR A 310 -0.65 25.95 -14.00
CA THR A 310 -1.53 25.96 -15.15
C THR A 310 -2.96 25.83 -14.60
N ASN A 311 -3.68 26.94 -14.56
CA ASN A 311 -5.08 27.10 -14.13
C ASN A 311 -6.08 26.17 -14.89
N ARG A 312 -5.60 25.19 -15.63
CA ARG A 312 -6.40 24.23 -16.40
C ARG A 312 -7.05 23.12 -15.58
N PHE A 313 -6.41 22.71 -14.46
CA PHE A 313 -6.93 21.58 -13.66
C PHE A 313 -8.07 21.95 -12.72
N LEU A 314 -8.13 23.19 -12.24
CA LEU A 314 -9.18 23.64 -11.33
C LEU A 314 -10.55 23.88 -12.00
N LYS A 315 -10.62 24.01 -13.34
CA LYS A 315 -11.86 24.31 -14.07
C LYS A 315 -12.62 23.11 -14.65
N ARG A 316 -12.09 21.88 -14.57
CA ARG A 316 -12.69 20.71 -15.25
C ARG A 316 -13.65 19.85 -14.41
N ASN A 317 -13.78 20.10 -13.11
CA ASN A 317 -14.57 19.23 -12.23
C ASN A 317 -16.04 19.63 -12.02
N THR A 318 -16.60 20.52 -12.86
CA THR A 318 -18.02 20.94 -12.72
C THR A 318 -18.96 20.37 -13.78
N THR A 319 -18.56 19.43 -14.60
CA THR A 319 -19.44 18.84 -15.61
C THR A 319 -20.36 17.78 -15.00
N ARG A 320 -21.68 17.98 -15.10
CA ARG A 320 -22.75 17.07 -14.67
C ARG A 320 -22.59 15.70 -15.30
N MET A 321 -22.42 14.65 -14.48
CA MET A 321 -22.41 13.26 -14.93
C MET A 321 -23.82 12.67 -15.10
N PRO A 322 -23.99 11.70 -16.02
CA PRO A 322 -25.27 11.04 -16.28
C PRO A 322 -25.77 10.20 -15.10
N VAL A 323 -27.09 10.00 -15.06
CA VAL A 323 -27.92 9.37 -14.02
C VAL A 323 -27.47 7.92 -13.64
N LEU A 324 -26.63 7.27 -14.44
CA LEU A 324 -26.23 5.87 -14.27
C LEU A 324 -25.47 5.58 -12.95
N LEU A 325 -24.76 6.56 -12.41
CA LEU A 325 -23.98 6.40 -11.18
C LEU A 325 -24.78 6.55 -9.87
N ARG A 326 -26.04 7.04 -9.94
CA ARG A 326 -26.94 7.05 -8.77
C ARG A 326 -27.33 5.63 -8.31
N THR A 327 -27.31 4.68 -9.23
CA THR A 327 -27.69 3.28 -8.97
C THR A 327 -26.55 2.51 -8.27
N ILE A 328 -25.29 2.87 -8.52
CA ILE A 328 -24.12 2.19 -7.90
C ILE A 328 -24.00 2.56 -6.41
N GLY A 329 -24.24 3.81 -6.04
CA GLY A 329 -24.21 4.24 -4.63
C GLY A 329 -25.25 3.54 -3.75
N ARG A 330 -26.46 3.26 -4.28
CA ARG A 330 -27.50 2.50 -3.56
C ARG A 330 -27.22 1.00 -3.51
N LYS A 331 -26.54 0.42 -4.51
CA LYS A 331 -26.13 -1.00 -4.50
C LYS A 331 -24.99 -1.28 -3.53
N VAL A 332 -24.05 -0.37 -3.36
CA VAL A 332 -22.96 -0.53 -2.39
C VAL A 332 -23.50 -0.60 -0.96
N VAL A 333 -24.49 0.22 -0.63
CA VAL A 333 -25.16 0.16 0.69
C VAL A 333 -25.95 -1.15 0.86
N LYS A 334 -26.58 -1.67 -0.22
CA LYS A 334 -27.33 -2.95 -0.18
C LYS A 334 -26.42 -4.18 -0.12
N VAL A 335 -25.28 -4.16 -0.80
CA VAL A 335 -24.32 -5.28 -0.79
C VAL A 335 -23.60 -5.36 0.57
N ALA A 336 -23.30 -4.24 1.22
CA ALA A 336 -22.78 -4.26 2.59
C ALA A 336 -23.77 -4.86 3.59
N GLY A 337 -25.08 -4.67 3.41
CA GLY A 337 -26.12 -5.30 4.24
C GLY A 337 -26.30 -6.80 4.02
N THR A 338 -26.04 -7.31 2.82
CA THR A 338 -26.28 -8.73 2.47
C THR A 338 -25.09 -9.62 2.85
N VAL A 339 -23.87 -9.08 2.94
CA VAL A 339 -22.67 -9.85 3.33
C VAL A 339 -22.62 -10.09 4.86
N LEU A 340 -23.35 -9.30 5.64
CA LEU A 340 -23.41 -9.46 7.10
C LEU A 340 -24.32 -10.60 7.61
N ASN A 341 -25.10 -11.23 6.72
CA ASN A 341 -26.09 -12.26 7.07
C ASN A 341 -25.73 -13.68 6.56
N ARG A 342 -24.47 -14.05 6.44
CA ARG A 342 -24.12 -15.47 6.25
C ARG A 342 -23.81 -16.11 7.61
N PRO A 343 -24.46 -17.27 7.92
CA PRO A 343 -24.30 -17.95 9.21
C PRO A 343 -22.89 -18.55 9.34
N SER A 344 -22.42 -18.55 10.58
CA SER A 344 -21.23 -19.25 11.06
C SER A 344 -21.28 -20.74 10.66
N PHE A 345 -20.22 -21.22 10.00
CA PHE A 345 -19.98 -22.65 9.87
C PHE A 345 -19.67 -23.22 11.25
N SER A 346 -20.62 -23.94 11.81
CA SER A 346 -20.40 -24.83 12.93
C SER A 346 -19.67 -26.08 12.43
N GLY A 347 -18.47 -26.32 12.91
CA GLY A 347 -17.77 -27.59 12.73
C GLY A 347 -18.58 -28.69 13.37
N GLN A 348 -18.90 -29.75 12.61
CA GLN A 348 -19.26 -31.04 13.17
C GLN A 348 -17.98 -31.87 13.27
N GLU A 349 -17.58 -32.13 14.51
CA GLU A 349 -16.80 -33.31 14.85
C GLU A 349 -17.66 -34.56 14.58
N SER A 350 -17.08 -35.53 13.90
CA SER A 350 -17.59 -36.89 13.92
C SER A 350 -16.42 -37.87 13.92
N SER A 351 -16.33 -38.54 15.06
CA SER A 351 -15.78 -39.89 15.38
C SER A 351 -14.89 -40.59 14.37
#